data_fe384b596ae99aff669fc08ae2fefea6
#
_entry.id   fe384b596ae99aff669fc08ae2fefea6
#
_cell.length_a   1.000
_cell.length_b   1.000
_cell.length_c   1.000
_cell.angle_alpha   90.00
_cell.angle_beta   90.00
_cell.angle_gamma   90.00
#
_symmetry.space_group_name_H-M   'P 1'
#
loop_
_entity.id
_entity.type
_entity.pdbx_description
1 polymer ?
#
loop_
_entity_poly.entity_id
_entity_poly.type
_entity_poly.pdbx_seq_one_letter_code
_entity_poly.pdbx_strand_id
1 'polypeptide(L)'
;MFSPERKSRPSDYKKPEEEDRVKAFLNRPVLDENCPFCRGNEKDTDKEILQMPGEEGWQVRILENKFASLDRTKVPDKNFSLMCKEMDGFGIHDVIIDHPQHNMALANMPVKNAVTLMEAYKKRYIQVCDDPNVKHVVIFKNQGYKAGGSLQHPHSQIYGLPLMPFETKVRLQQMENYHVIHDNCLMCD
;
A
#
# COMPACT_ATOMS: atom_id res chain seq x y z
N MET A 1 -4.96 -3.61 15.93
CA MET A 1 -4.71 -4.83 15.13
C MET A 1 -3.39 -5.43 15.59
N PHE A 2 -3.39 -6.69 16.00
CA PHE A 2 -2.21 -7.40 16.50
C PHE A 2 -1.84 -8.51 15.51
N SER A 3 -0.65 -8.41 14.89
CA SER A 3 -0.11 -9.42 13.99
C SER A 3 1.31 -9.79 14.43
N PRO A 4 1.48 -10.95 15.10
CA PRO A 4 2.79 -11.39 15.62
C PRO A 4 3.87 -11.53 14.56
N GLU A 5 3.49 -11.95 13.35
CA GLU A 5 4.39 -12.19 12.22
C GLU A 5 5.09 -10.92 11.73
N ARG A 6 4.50 -9.75 11.97
CA ARG A 6 5.09 -8.47 11.62
C ARG A 6 6.34 -8.12 12.43
N LYS A 7 6.61 -8.80 13.54
CA LYS A 7 7.84 -8.60 14.33
C LYS A 7 9.10 -9.04 13.57
N SER A 8 8.98 -10.02 12.67
CA SER A 8 10.08 -10.53 11.84
C SER A 8 10.25 -9.79 10.50
N ARG A 9 9.50 -8.71 10.29
CA ARG A 9 9.60 -7.89 9.07
C ARG A 9 11.01 -7.30 8.92
N PRO A 10 11.69 -7.49 7.78
CA PRO A 10 12.99 -6.90 7.55
C PRO A 10 12.92 -5.37 7.53
N SER A 11 13.99 -4.72 7.97
CA SER A 11 14.13 -3.27 7.90
C SER A 11 15.56 -2.92 7.54
N ASP A 12 15.73 -2.19 6.44
CA ASP A 12 17.00 -1.63 5.98
C ASP A 12 17.21 -0.17 6.43
N TYR A 13 16.20 0.41 7.10
CA TYR A 13 16.34 1.74 7.68
C TYR A 13 17.19 1.71 8.95
N LYS A 14 18.41 2.23 8.87
CA LYS A 14 19.18 2.64 10.05
C LYS A 14 18.59 3.96 10.55
N LYS A 15 18.55 4.20 11.87
CA LYS A 15 18.19 5.51 12.43
C LYS A 15 19.23 6.53 11.95
N PRO A 16 18.96 7.37 10.96
CA PRO A 16 19.89 8.39 10.56
C PRO A 16 19.80 9.55 11.54
N GLU A 17 20.92 10.13 11.90
CA GLU A 17 20.98 11.46 12.47
C GLU A 17 20.36 12.46 11.48
N GLU A 18 19.74 13.52 11.97
CA GLU A 18 18.82 14.34 11.18
C GLU A 18 19.45 15.04 9.97
N GLU A 19 20.76 15.29 10.01
CA GLU A 19 21.54 15.93 8.94
C GLU A 19 21.81 15.07 7.71
N ASP A 20 21.73 13.73 7.83
CA ASP A 20 22.17 12.82 6.77
C ASP A 20 21.06 12.24 5.86
N ARG A 21 19.79 12.63 6.05
CA ARG A 21 18.67 11.99 5.34
C ARG A 21 18.66 12.27 3.84
N VAL A 22 18.95 13.51 3.45
CA VAL A 22 19.02 13.90 2.04
C VAL A 22 20.22 13.23 1.39
N LYS A 23 21.37 13.24 2.05
CA LYS A 23 22.58 12.55 1.58
C LYS A 23 22.35 11.05 1.47
N ALA A 24 21.73 10.42 2.48
CA ALA A 24 21.41 9.00 2.47
C ALA A 24 20.45 8.63 1.33
N PHE A 25 19.49 9.49 1.00
CA PHE A 25 18.61 9.29 -0.15
C PHE A 25 19.36 9.42 -1.48
N LEU A 26 20.19 10.45 -1.62
CA LEU A 26 20.94 10.70 -2.86
C LEU A 26 22.02 9.65 -3.14
N ASN A 27 22.54 9.00 -2.09
CA ASN A 27 23.58 7.98 -2.18
C ASN A 27 23.03 6.55 -2.34
N ARG A 28 21.73 6.36 -2.49
CA ARG A 28 21.18 5.02 -2.72
C ARG A 28 21.65 4.45 -4.06
N PRO A 29 22.00 3.17 -4.11
CA PRO A 29 22.32 2.52 -5.37
C PRO A 29 21.09 2.46 -6.28
N VAL A 30 21.30 2.39 -7.60
CA VAL A 30 20.22 2.18 -8.57
C VAL A 30 19.54 0.83 -8.36
N LEU A 31 20.34 -0.21 -8.09
CA LEU A 31 19.90 -1.55 -7.73
C LEU A 31 20.70 -2.01 -6.51
N ASP A 32 20.05 -2.74 -5.62
CA ASP A 32 20.67 -3.37 -4.44
C ASP A 32 20.42 -4.86 -4.51
N GLU A 33 21.50 -5.64 -4.54
CA GLU A 33 21.47 -7.11 -4.65
C GLU A 33 20.78 -7.78 -3.45
N ASN A 34 20.76 -7.12 -2.30
CA ASN A 34 20.12 -7.62 -1.08
C ASN A 34 18.66 -7.17 -0.93
N CYS A 35 18.18 -6.29 -1.80
CA CYS A 35 16.82 -5.78 -1.73
C CYS A 35 15.85 -6.69 -2.51
N PRO A 36 14.86 -7.31 -1.86
CA PRO A 36 13.92 -8.23 -2.53
C PRO A 36 13.04 -7.53 -3.58
N PHE A 37 12.96 -6.19 -3.55
CA PHE A 37 12.13 -5.42 -4.47
C PHE A 37 12.89 -4.89 -5.69
N CYS A 38 14.21 -5.00 -5.70
CA CYS A 38 15.00 -4.62 -6.86
C CYS A 38 14.81 -5.60 -8.03
N ARG A 39 14.87 -5.06 -9.24
CA ARG A 39 14.89 -5.90 -10.45
C ARG A 39 16.06 -6.90 -10.39
N GLY A 40 15.78 -8.15 -10.72
CA GLY A 40 16.72 -9.27 -10.66
C GLY A 40 16.55 -10.13 -9.40
N ASN A 41 15.81 -9.65 -8.38
CA ASN A 41 15.58 -10.37 -7.13
C ASN A 41 14.13 -10.87 -7.01
N GLU A 42 13.42 -11.02 -8.14
CA GLU A 42 11.99 -11.38 -8.16
C GLU A 42 11.68 -12.69 -7.42
N LYS A 43 12.64 -13.62 -7.39
CA LYS A 43 12.54 -14.91 -6.69
C LYS A 43 12.43 -14.79 -5.16
N ASP A 44 12.86 -13.65 -4.60
CA ASP A 44 12.89 -13.41 -3.15
C ASP A 44 11.58 -12.80 -2.64
N THR A 45 10.63 -12.58 -3.56
CA THR A 45 9.31 -12.02 -3.26
C THR A 45 8.22 -13.09 -3.21
N ASP A 46 7.09 -12.76 -2.55
CA ASP A 46 5.90 -13.60 -2.54
C ASP A 46 5.16 -13.58 -3.89
N LYS A 47 4.02 -14.26 -3.91
CA LYS A 47 3.19 -14.44 -5.09
C LYS A 47 2.85 -13.11 -5.76
N GLU A 48 3.19 -13.02 -7.03
CA GLU A 48 2.82 -11.88 -7.86
C GLU A 48 1.33 -11.92 -8.24
N ILE A 49 0.67 -10.79 -8.09
CA ILE A 49 -0.75 -10.59 -8.39
C ILE A 49 -0.92 -9.88 -9.74
N LEU A 50 -0.11 -8.84 -9.97
CA LEU A 50 -0.18 -7.99 -11.15
C LEU A 50 1.20 -7.43 -11.47
N GLN A 51 1.54 -7.38 -12.75
CA GLN A 51 2.72 -6.72 -13.27
C GLN A 51 2.34 -5.73 -14.36
N MET A 52 2.91 -4.53 -14.29
CA MET A 52 2.82 -3.55 -15.38
C MET A 52 4.13 -3.60 -16.18
N PRO A 53 4.07 -3.65 -17.51
CA PRO A 53 5.25 -3.72 -18.35
C PRO A 53 6.04 -2.41 -18.32
N GLY A 54 7.35 -2.51 -18.51
CA GLY A 54 8.29 -1.42 -18.67
C GLY A 54 9.18 -1.63 -19.90
N GLU A 55 10.09 -0.70 -20.18
CA GLU A 55 10.99 -0.77 -21.33
C GLU A 55 12.00 -1.93 -21.22
N GLU A 56 12.41 -2.23 -19.99
CA GLU A 56 13.40 -3.29 -19.69
C GLU A 56 12.82 -4.38 -18.77
N GLY A 57 11.62 -4.86 -19.06
CA GLY A 57 10.93 -5.84 -18.24
C GLY A 57 9.71 -5.24 -17.54
N TRP A 58 9.64 -5.30 -16.21
CA TRP A 58 8.52 -4.72 -15.48
C TRP A 58 8.79 -3.28 -15.02
N GLN A 59 7.71 -2.49 -14.87
CA GLN A 59 7.74 -1.13 -14.33
C GLN A 59 7.14 -1.07 -12.92
N VAL A 60 6.04 -1.77 -12.67
CA VAL A 60 5.39 -1.87 -11.37
C VAL A 60 5.02 -3.32 -11.12
N ARG A 61 5.20 -3.81 -9.90
CA ARG A 61 4.75 -5.15 -9.48
C ARG A 61 3.86 -5.06 -8.26
N ILE A 62 2.82 -5.85 -8.22
CA ILE A 62 1.93 -5.97 -7.06
C ILE A 62 1.99 -7.41 -6.56
N LEU A 63 2.29 -7.57 -5.29
CA LEU A 63 2.57 -8.83 -4.64
C LEU A 63 1.67 -9.03 -3.42
N GLU A 64 1.42 -10.27 -3.05
CA GLU A 64 0.92 -10.57 -1.71
C GLU A 64 1.96 -10.14 -0.69
N ASN A 65 1.51 -9.51 0.41
CA ASN A 65 2.44 -9.07 1.45
C ASN A 65 2.81 -10.24 2.37
N LYS A 66 4.07 -10.65 2.34
CA LYS A 66 4.63 -11.72 3.20
C LYS A 66 4.38 -11.48 4.70
N PHE A 67 4.32 -10.22 5.10
CA PHE A 67 4.07 -9.81 6.49
C PHE A 67 2.72 -9.08 6.60
N ALA A 68 1.70 -9.67 5.97
CA ALA A 68 0.36 -9.10 5.97
C ALA A 68 -0.16 -8.88 7.40
N SER A 69 -0.87 -7.78 7.60
CA SER A 69 -1.60 -7.51 8.85
C SER A 69 -3.05 -7.99 8.80
N LEU A 70 -3.50 -8.38 7.61
CA LEU A 70 -4.82 -8.94 7.34
C LEU A 70 -4.64 -10.29 6.68
N ASP A 71 -5.57 -11.18 6.92
CA ASP A 71 -5.58 -12.54 6.39
C ASP A 71 -6.78 -12.72 5.46
N ARG A 72 -6.52 -12.93 4.18
CA ARG A 72 -7.57 -13.09 3.16
C ARG A 72 -8.28 -14.44 3.22
N THR A 73 -7.72 -15.41 3.96
CA THR A 73 -8.30 -16.76 4.11
C THR A 73 -9.32 -16.83 5.22
N LYS A 74 -9.36 -15.84 6.12
CA LYS A 74 -10.34 -15.77 7.20
C LYS A 74 -11.70 -15.34 6.67
N VAL A 75 -12.73 -15.67 7.44
CA VAL A 75 -14.08 -15.17 7.23
C VAL A 75 -14.29 -13.96 8.14
N PRO A 76 -14.91 -12.86 7.66
CA PRO A 76 -15.15 -11.69 8.50
C PRO A 76 -16.28 -11.96 9.50
N ASP A 77 -15.99 -12.79 10.52
CA ASP A 77 -16.94 -13.06 11.59
C ASP A 77 -16.97 -11.90 12.58
N LYS A 78 -18.19 -11.49 12.95
CA LYS A 78 -18.43 -10.33 13.82
C LYS A 78 -18.93 -10.82 15.16
N ASN A 79 -18.11 -10.67 16.19
CA ASN A 79 -18.48 -10.89 17.56
C ASN A 79 -18.92 -9.59 18.23
N PHE A 80 -20.10 -9.63 18.86
CA PHE A 80 -20.64 -8.49 19.60
C PHE A 80 -20.58 -8.80 21.09
N SER A 81 -19.75 -8.10 21.84
CA SER A 81 -19.85 -8.01 23.29
C SER A 81 -20.58 -6.72 23.67
N LEU A 82 -21.07 -6.62 24.91
CA LEU A 82 -21.91 -5.51 25.43
C LEU A 82 -21.35 -4.10 25.11
N MET A 83 -20.04 -3.93 24.98
CA MET A 83 -19.39 -2.64 24.77
C MET A 83 -18.42 -2.61 23.59
N CYS A 84 -18.08 -3.75 23.00
CA CYS A 84 -17.09 -3.85 21.95
C CYS A 84 -17.62 -4.65 20.76
N LYS A 85 -17.25 -4.21 19.57
CA LYS A 85 -17.40 -4.99 18.34
C LYS A 85 -16.03 -5.52 17.97
N GLU A 86 -15.92 -6.83 17.91
CA GLU A 86 -14.70 -7.51 17.48
C GLU A 86 -14.95 -8.18 16.13
N MET A 87 -13.93 -8.24 15.31
CA MET A 87 -13.96 -8.93 14.04
C MET A 87 -12.61 -9.60 13.83
N ASP A 88 -12.63 -10.80 13.26
CA ASP A 88 -11.41 -11.43 12.80
C ASP A 88 -10.65 -10.54 11.80
N GLY A 89 -9.33 -10.64 11.82
CA GLY A 89 -8.45 -9.84 10.98
C GLY A 89 -8.51 -10.22 9.50
N PHE A 90 -9.73 -10.43 8.95
CA PHE A 90 -9.95 -10.63 7.52
C PHE A 90 -9.57 -9.40 6.73
N GLY A 91 -9.07 -9.61 5.53
CA GLY A 91 -8.90 -8.57 4.51
C GLY A 91 -7.71 -8.82 3.59
N ILE A 92 -7.54 -7.90 2.66
CA ILE A 92 -6.46 -7.92 1.69
C ILE A 92 -5.37 -6.95 2.16
N HIS A 93 -4.12 -7.37 2.08
CA HIS A 93 -2.97 -6.52 2.32
C HIS A 93 -1.86 -6.88 1.35
N ASP A 94 -1.70 -6.09 0.31
CA ASP A 94 -0.69 -6.29 -0.71
C ASP A 94 0.36 -5.19 -0.70
N VAL A 95 1.52 -5.49 -1.30
CA VAL A 95 2.61 -4.55 -1.55
C VAL A 95 2.63 -4.19 -3.03
N ILE A 96 2.82 -2.93 -3.31
CA ILE A 96 3.00 -2.39 -4.66
C ILE A 96 4.44 -1.89 -4.73
N ILE A 97 5.28 -2.54 -5.54
CA ILE A 97 6.63 -2.07 -5.84
C ILE A 97 6.49 -0.99 -6.90
N ASP A 98 6.75 0.27 -6.52
CA ASP A 98 6.41 1.44 -7.33
C ASP A 98 7.34 1.61 -8.54
N HIS A 99 8.57 1.10 -8.45
CA HIS A 99 9.58 1.21 -9.50
C HIS A 99 10.64 0.11 -9.36
N PRO A 100 11.26 -0.37 -10.45
CA PRO A 100 12.28 -1.40 -10.38
C PRO A 100 13.62 -0.95 -9.78
N GLN A 101 13.88 0.36 -9.72
CA GLN A 101 15.12 0.93 -9.17
C GLN A 101 14.97 1.31 -7.70
N HIS A 102 16.02 1.04 -6.91
CA HIS A 102 16.06 1.24 -5.48
C HIS A 102 16.09 2.73 -5.05
N ASN A 103 16.73 3.57 -5.84
CA ASN A 103 16.94 5.01 -5.57
C ASN A 103 15.84 5.92 -6.12
N MET A 104 14.76 5.35 -6.63
CA MET A 104 13.64 6.13 -7.16
C MET A 104 12.71 6.59 -6.01
N ALA A 105 12.09 7.74 -6.20
CA ALA A 105 10.97 8.22 -5.39
C ALA A 105 9.94 8.87 -6.31
N LEU A 106 8.71 9.01 -5.84
CA LEU A 106 7.66 9.65 -6.65
C LEU A 106 8.06 11.06 -7.12
N ALA A 107 8.83 11.79 -6.28
CA ALA A 107 9.26 13.16 -6.57
C ALA A 107 10.28 13.26 -7.73
N ASN A 108 11.08 12.23 -7.98
CA ASN A 108 12.07 12.19 -9.06
C ASN A 108 11.74 11.17 -10.15
N MET A 109 10.54 10.58 -10.07
CA MET A 109 10.07 9.60 -11.04
C MET A 109 9.67 10.30 -12.36
N PRO A 110 10.10 9.79 -13.52
CA PRO A 110 9.59 10.27 -14.80
C PRO A 110 8.06 10.20 -14.86
N VAL A 111 7.43 11.21 -15.44
CA VAL A 111 5.96 11.31 -15.53
C VAL A 111 5.34 10.05 -16.14
N LYS A 112 5.94 9.50 -17.20
CA LYS A 112 5.48 8.22 -17.81
C LYS A 112 5.40 7.09 -16.81
N ASN A 113 6.41 6.96 -15.94
CA ASN A 113 6.46 5.90 -14.92
C ASN A 113 5.45 6.17 -13.79
N ALA A 114 5.25 7.44 -13.42
CA ALA A 114 4.22 7.82 -12.46
C ALA A 114 2.81 7.51 -12.99
N VAL A 115 2.54 7.74 -14.27
CA VAL A 115 1.27 7.35 -14.91
C VAL A 115 1.07 5.84 -14.83
N THR A 116 2.08 5.04 -15.19
CA THR A 116 2.01 3.57 -15.08
C THR A 116 1.74 3.11 -13.64
N LEU A 117 2.33 3.79 -12.64
CA LEU A 117 2.07 3.52 -11.23
C LEU A 117 0.60 3.80 -10.85
N MET A 118 0.05 4.94 -11.30
CA MET A 118 -1.35 5.28 -11.04
C MET A 118 -2.31 4.31 -11.73
N GLU A 119 -1.98 3.84 -12.93
CA GLU A 119 -2.75 2.78 -13.61
C GLU A 119 -2.70 1.45 -12.86
N ALA A 120 -1.55 1.07 -12.28
CA ALA A 120 -1.41 -0.10 -11.45
C ALA A 120 -2.28 0.01 -10.18
N TYR A 121 -2.25 1.18 -9.50
CA TYR A 121 -3.13 1.47 -8.36
C TYR A 121 -4.59 1.31 -8.74
N LYS A 122 -5.03 1.93 -9.83
CA LYS A 122 -6.41 1.85 -10.31
C LYS A 122 -6.83 0.41 -10.60
N LYS A 123 -6.01 -0.34 -11.33
CA LYS A 123 -6.30 -1.75 -11.65
C LYS A 123 -6.46 -2.58 -10.39
N ARG A 124 -5.50 -2.47 -9.45
CA ARG A 124 -5.56 -3.26 -8.21
C ARG A 124 -6.70 -2.80 -7.30
N TYR A 125 -6.97 -1.50 -7.22
CA TYR A 125 -8.10 -0.95 -6.48
C TYR A 125 -9.42 -1.59 -6.93
N ILE A 126 -9.69 -1.64 -8.24
CA ILE A 126 -10.90 -2.24 -8.80
C ILE A 126 -10.98 -3.71 -8.42
N GLN A 127 -9.91 -4.50 -8.61
CA GLN A 127 -9.88 -5.91 -8.24
C GLN A 127 -10.15 -6.16 -6.75
N VAL A 128 -9.69 -5.27 -5.88
CA VAL A 128 -9.92 -5.36 -4.44
C VAL A 128 -11.36 -4.98 -4.09
N CYS A 129 -11.95 -4.03 -4.80
CA CYS A 129 -13.37 -3.67 -4.64
C CYS A 129 -14.34 -4.78 -5.09
N ASP A 130 -13.91 -5.65 -6.00
CA ASP A 130 -14.73 -6.77 -6.49
C ASP A 130 -14.92 -7.88 -5.44
N ASP A 131 -14.09 -7.89 -4.36
CA ASP A 131 -14.31 -8.83 -3.26
C ASP A 131 -15.53 -8.42 -2.42
N PRO A 132 -16.58 -9.26 -2.33
CA PRO A 132 -17.83 -8.93 -1.64
C PRO A 132 -17.65 -8.65 -0.15
N ASN A 133 -16.58 -9.15 0.45
CA ASN A 133 -16.27 -8.95 1.86
C ASN A 133 -15.52 -7.64 2.12
N VAL A 134 -14.99 -6.99 1.09
CA VAL A 134 -14.31 -5.69 1.21
C VAL A 134 -15.35 -4.58 1.18
N LYS A 135 -15.27 -3.67 2.14
CA LYS A 135 -16.15 -2.49 2.28
C LYS A 135 -15.39 -1.17 2.14
N HIS A 136 -14.08 -1.21 2.26
CA HIS A 136 -13.23 -0.03 2.14
C HIS A 136 -11.86 -0.41 1.63
N VAL A 137 -11.34 0.37 0.69
CA VAL A 137 -10.01 0.18 0.12
C VAL A 137 -9.16 1.40 0.40
N VAL A 138 -7.94 1.19 0.87
CA VAL A 138 -6.97 2.25 1.14
C VAL A 138 -5.65 1.93 0.46
N ILE A 139 -5.15 2.87 -0.35
CA ILE A 139 -3.78 2.84 -0.85
C ILE A 139 -2.97 3.87 -0.06
N PHE A 140 -1.82 3.46 0.45
CA PHE A 140 -0.96 4.34 1.24
C PHE A 140 0.52 4.02 1.03
N LYS A 141 1.36 4.99 1.36
CA LYS A 141 2.81 4.86 1.28
C LYS A 141 3.44 5.36 2.57
N ASN A 142 4.26 4.51 3.19
CA ASN A 142 5.10 4.87 4.33
C ASN A 142 6.51 5.14 3.84
N GLN A 143 6.84 6.41 3.64
CA GLN A 143 8.17 6.80 3.19
C GLN A 143 9.04 7.26 4.34
N GLY A 144 10.18 6.58 4.50
CA GLY A 144 11.17 6.90 5.51
C GLY A 144 10.90 6.28 6.88
N TYR A 145 11.93 6.30 7.71
CA TYR A 145 11.91 5.68 9.03
C TYR A 145 10.82 6.26 9.95
N LYS A 146 10.66 7.59 9.99
CA LYS A 146 9.65 8.26 10.84
C LYS A 146 8.21 7.89 10.48
N ALA A 147 7.95 7.54 9.21
CA ALA A 147 6.66 7.08 8.76
C ALA A 147 6.44 5.57 8.96
N GLY A 148 7.39 4.87 9.57
CA GLY A 148 7.33 3.43 9.77
C GLY A 148 7.59 2.61 8.49
N GLY A 149 8.27 3.18 7.51
CA GLY A 149 8.78 2.45 6.35
C GLY A 149 9.75 1.36 6.81
N SER A 150 9.68 0.16 6.22
CA SER A 150 10.57 -0.95 6.53
C SER A 150 11.71 -1.09 5.53
N LEU A 151 11.42 -0.89 4.26
CA LEU A 151 12.40 -0.96 3.18
C LEU A 151 12.54 0.41 2.52
N GLN A 152 13.76 0.76 2.13
CA GLN A 152 14.07 2.00 1.44
C GLN A 152 13.61 2.01 -0.01
N HIS A 153 13.51 0.82 -0.62
CA HIS A 153 12.99 0.65 -1.96
C HIS A 153 11.58 1.26 -2.07
N PRO A 154 11.26 2.04 -3.12
CA PRO A 154 9.97 2.71 -3.26
C PRO A 154 8.84 1.68 -3.39
N HIS A 155 7.98 1.64 -2.38
CA HIS A 155 6.81 0.77 -2.38
C HIS A 155 5.63 1.46 -1.72
N SER A 156 4.47 1.05 -2.13
CA SER A 156 3.18 1.42 -1.56
C SER A 156 2.46 0.18 -1.06
N GLN A 157 1.37 0.35 -0.38
CA GLN A 157 0.57 -0.75 0.14
C GLN A 157 -0.90 -0.50 -0.16
N ILE A 158 -1.68 -1.57 -0.33
CA ILE A 158 -3.12 -1.51 -0.47
C ILE A 158 -3.78 -2.40 0.57
N TYR A 159 -4.78 -1.87 1.24
CA TYR A 159 -5.68 -2.60 2.13
C TYR A 159 -7.07 -2.71 1.54
N GLY A 160 -7.62 -3.92 1.58
CA GLY A 160 -9.05 -4.18 1.46
C GLY A 160 -9.62 -4.54 2.82
N LEU A 161 -10.45 -3.67 3.40
CA LEU A 161 -10.99 -3.80 4.74
C LEU A 161 -12.45 -4.27 4.72
N PRO A 162 -12.86 -5.17 5.63
CA PRO A 162 -14.23 -5.66 5.71
C PRO A 162 -15.18 -4.69 6.41
N LEU A 163 -14.68 -3.55 6.83
CA LEU A 163 -15.45 -2.52 7.52
C LEU A 163 -15.06 -1.11 7.03
N MET A 164 -16.02 -0.21 7.05
CA MET A 164 -15.81 1.20 6.76
C MET A 164 -15.31 1.90 8.03
N PRO A 165 -14.14 2.58 8.01
CA PRO A 165 -13.68 3.40 9.12
C PRO A 165 -14.67 4.52 9.45
N PHE A 166 -14.81 4.84 10.74
CA PHE A 166 -15.78 5.82 11.21
C PHE A 166 -15.61 7.19 10.55
N GLU A 167 -14.39 7.69 10.46
CA GLU A 167 -14.11 8.98 9.80
C GLU A 167 -14.51 8.99 8.32
N THR A 168 -14.25 7.92 7.60
CA THR A 168 -14.66 7.78 6.20
C THR A 168 -16.19 7.79 6.08
N LYS A 169 -16.87 7.09 7.00
CA LYS A 169 -18.33 7.06 7.03
C LYS A 169 -18.93 8.46 7.26
N VAL A 170 -18.36 9.22 8.20
CA VAL A 170 -18.78 10.59 8.47
C VAL A 170 -18.58 11.49 7.24
N ARG A 171 -17.42 11.39 6.58
CA ARG A 171 -17.15 12.17 5.35
C ARG A 171 -18.14 11.84 4.24
N LEU A 172 -18.40 10.57 3.99
CA LEU A 172 -19.38 10.13 2.97
C LEU A 172 -20.77 10.69 3.27
N GLN A 173 -21.19 10.66 4.54
CA GLN A 173 -22.49 11.23 4.93
C GLN A 173 -22.57 12.74 4.64
N GLN A 174 -21.50 13.49 4.87
CA GLN A 174 -21.46 14.90 4.52
C GLN A 174 -21.50 15.14 3.00
N MET A 175 -20.85 14.30 2.23
CA MET A 175 -20.90 14.37 0.76
C MET A 175 -22.30 14.06 0.23
N GLU A 176 -22.97 13.05 0.79
CA GLU A 176 -24.38 12.74 0.46
C GLU A 176 -25.31 13.89 0.81
N ASN A 177 -25.18 14.48 2.01
CA ASN A 177 -25.95 15.63 2.42
C ASN A 177 -25.74 16.85 1.49
N TYR A 178 -24.49 17.09 1.10
CA TYR A 178 -24.17 18.18 0.15
C TYR A 178 -24.83 17.92 -1.21
N HIS A 179 -24.73 16.70 -1.72
CA HIS A 179 -25.35 16.33 -2.99
C HIS A 179 -26.88 16.52 -2.97
N VAL A 180 -27.54 16.11 -1.88
CA VAL A 180 -29.00 16.30 -1.71
C VAL A 180 -29.42 17.77 -1.73
N ILE A 181 -28.59 18.67 -1.16
CA ILE A 181 -28.91 20.10 -1.07
C ILE A 181 -28.57 20.84 -2.38
N HIS A 182 -27.45 20.51 -3.01
CA HIS A 182 -26.88 21.28 -4.10
C HIS A 182 -26.97 20.59 -5.48
N ASP A 183 -27.42 19.34 -5.51
CA ASP A 183 -27.46 18.47 -6.71
C ASP A 183 -26.11 18.38 -7.44
N ASN A 184 -25.02 18.52 -6.64
CA ASN A 184 -23.65 18.56 -7.15
C ASN A 184 -22.69 17.73 -6.28
N CYS A 185 -21.49 17.48 -6.75
CA CYS A 185 -20.50 16.66 -6.04
C CYS A 185 -19.55 17.55 -5.24
N LEU A 186 -19.56 17.44 -3.90
CA LEU A 186 -18.66 18.19 -3.01
C LEU A 186 -17.16 18.08 -3.36
N MET A 187 -16.75 17.00 -4.04
CA MET A 187 -15.35 16.79 -4.41
C MET A 187 -15.01 17.35 -5.80
N CYS A 188 -16.03 17.67 -6.62
CA CYS A 188 -15.84 18.16 -7.99
C CYS A 188 -16.04 19.69 -8.07
N ASP A 189 -16.69 20.29 -7.06
CA ASP A 189 -16.83 21.74 -6.90
C ASP A 189 -15.56 22.37 -6.34
#